data_8fe6d66623e87596faa85731b6a27aff
#
_entry.id   8fe6d66623e87596faa85731b6a27aff
#
_cell.length_a   1.000
_cell.length_b   1.000
_cell.length_c   1.000
_cell.angle_alpha   90.00
_cell.angle_beta   90.00
_cell.angle_gamma   90.00
#
_symmetry.space_group_name_H-M   'P 1'
#
loop_
_entity.id
_entity.type
_entity.pdbx_description
1 polymer ?
#
loop_
_entity_poly.entity_id
_entity_poly.type
_entity_poly.pdbx_seq_one_letter_code
_entity_poly.pdbx_strand_id
1 'polypeptide(L)'
;MDMNRFPDPSPADLVMVKAEQLAEHLDANSTVGVVLHLTGAVPEPAALRQHMTARLADLPCLTHVLTGDGATARWMPAVPDMARHVRNQQVANEPEALETTVRLLLREPWAEGAPAWRMILLHGHASDGFALLYLAHHAVQDGANVVTVMEVLFGPRLLPEQFSVLTRDVFPIPRPRLRQALRSTVTLLRHARRHRLWQSVSHPLSSRRHTLWAQAPSAGLRTAAHATGASTNDVYLTIVAHAIAQWAEDVWPRAANVSIPVMVPVNLRTPDEAGAPGNRLFLTRIDLPGGTMPVGQRLARTRAVTSPLKSAGHKTVLRAALTRLPRLLLQRLVTASTVPGRLTVCTSYLVVRRPLLYGEAAVHRIDAIICCPPGVPMAVAAVSYGDTTSACFRIDQALPDADSLPARWRQALADLVATAPPDPACDPAPAGRTPAGRATPVVRALLTWLAQRPTAAGARRK
;
A
#
# COMPACT_ATOMS: atom_id res chain seq x y z
N MET A 1 -20.70 12.66 -23.63
CA MET A 1 -19.71 12.43 -22.55
C MET A 1 -18.55 11.69 -23.19
N ASP A 2 -17.40 12.31 -23.23
CA ASP A 2 -16.24 11.80 -23.96
C ASP A 2 -15.75 10.49 -23.33
N MET A 3 -15.89 9.37 -24.03
CA MET A 3 -15.57 8.02 -23.54
C MET A 3 -14.06 7.78 -23.33
N ASN A 4 -13.22 8.78 -23.53
CA ASN A 4 -11.75 8.68 -23.49
C ASN A 4 -11.13 9.49 -22.33
N ARG A 5 -11.77 9.49 -21.16
CA ARG A 5 -11.34 10.29 -19.99
C ARG A 5 -10.08 9.78 -19.31
N PHE A 6 -9.68 8.52 -19.56
CA PHE A 6 -8.52 7.94 -18.90
C PHE A 6 -7.36 7.75 -19.87
N PRO A 7 -6.13 7.97 -19.39
CA PRO A 7 -4.96 7.59 -20.17
C PRO A 7 -4.99 6.10 -20.51
N ASP A 8 -4.41 5.75 -21.63
CA ASP A 8 -4.22 4.35 -22.02
C ASP A 8 -3.57 3.52 -20.90
N PRO A 9 -3.86 2.20 -20.84
CA PRO A 9 -3.20 1.31 -19.90
C PRO A 9 -1.69 1.44 -19.96
N SER A 10 -1.05 1.51 -18.80
CA SER A 10 0.39 1.63 -18.69
C SER A 10 1.09 0.31 -19.02
N PRO A 11 2.37 0.30 -19.43
CA PRO A 11 3.13 -0.95 -19.56
C PRO A 11 3.16 -1.80 -18.28
N ALA A 12 3.07 -1.16 -17.11
CA ALA A 12 3.01 -1.87 -15.83
C ALA A 12 1.70 -2.66 -15.69
N ASP A 13 0.56 -2.10 -16.13
CA ASP A 13 -0.74 -2.77 -16.12
C ASP A 13 -0.69 -4.07 -16.93
N LEU A 14 -0.13 -3.99 -18.14
CA LEU A 14 -0.01 -5.13 -19.04
C LEU A 14 0.96 -6.21 -18.54
N VAL A 15 2.02 -5.80 -17.87
CA VAL A 15 2.96 -6.76 -17.24
C VAL A 15 2.29 -7.48 -16.08
N MET A 16 1.44 -6.83 -15.29
CA MET A 16 0.70 -7.48 -14.21
C MET A 16 -0.31 -8.50 -14.72
N VAL A 17 -1.03 -8.18 -15.83
CA VAL A 17 -1.92 -9.16 -16.49
C VAL A 17 -1.12 -10.37 -16.98
N LYS A 18 0.00 -10.14 -17.66
CA LYS A 18 0.85 -11.22 -18.15
C LYS A 18 1.47 -12.06 -17.04
N ALA A 19 1.85 -11.44 -15.94
CA ALA A 19 2.34 -12.15 -14.76
C ALA A 19 1.28 -13.07 -14.16
N GLU A 20 0.01 -12.62 -14.13
CA GLU A 20 -1.13 -13.44 -13.69
C GLU A 20 -1.33 -14.66 -14.58
N GLN A 21 -1.35 -14.47 -15.90
CA GLN A 21 -1.47 -15.58 -16.88
C GLN A 21 -0.37 -16.63 -16.73
N LEU A 22 0.86 -16.19 -16.42
CA LEU A 22 1.97 -17.10 -16.16
C LEU A 22 1.88 -17.77 -14.77
N ALA A 23 1.08 -17.22 -13.87
CA ALA A 23 0.92 -17.67 -12.50
C ALA A 23 -0.31 -18.56 -12.29
N GLU A 24 -1.09 -18.86 -13.32
CA GLU A 24 -2.37 -19.62 -13.24
C GLU A 24 -2.30 -20.95 -12.45
N HIS A 25 -1.11 -21.52 -12.30
CA HIS A 25 -0.87 -22.73 -11.52
C HIS A 25 -0.11 -22.50 -10.20
N LEU A 26 0.10 -21.24 -9.82
CA LEU A 26 0.98 -20.84 -8.73
C LEU A 26 0.23 -19.88 -7.77
N ASP A 27 0.54 -19.92 -6.48
CA ASP A 27 0.01 -18.98 -5.48
C ASP A 27 0.49 -17.52 -5.70
N ALA A 28 1.15 -17.26 -6.82
CA ALA A 28 1.78 -15.99 -7.15
C ALA A 28 0.85 -15.11 -8.01
N ASN A 29 -0.36 -14.84 -7.52
CA ASN A 29 -1.31 -13.96 -8.18
C ASN A 29 -0.97 -12.47 -8.02
N SER A 30 -1.53 -11.65 -8.91
CA SER A 30 -1.38 -10.18 -8.90
C SER A 30 -2.44 -9.49 -8.04
N THR A 31 -2.86 -10.10 -6.93
CA THR A 31 -3.88 -9.55 -6.03
C THR A 31 -3.28 -8.64 -4.98
N VAL A 32 -3.86 -7.45 -4.84
CA VAL A 32 -3.55 -6.46 -3.79
C VAL A 32 -4.83 -6.08 -3.06
N GLY A 33 -4.72 -5.54 -1.86
CA GLY A 33 -5.90 -5.12 -1.12
C GLY A 33 -5.63 -4.80 0.34
N VAL A 34 -6.70 -4.81 1.12
CA VAL A 34 -6.67 -4.57 2.57
C VAL A 34 -7.76 -5.37 3.28
N VAL A 35 -7.52 -5.67 4.55
CA VAL A 35 -8.54 -6.10 5.51
C VAL A 35 -8.82 -4.92 6.44
N LEU A 36 -10.03 -4.41 6.46
CA LEU A 36 -10.50 -3.42 7.42
C LEU A 36 -11.12 -4.16 8.59
N HIS A 37 -10.68 -3.90 9.81
CA HIS A 37 -11.27 -4.45 11.03
C HIS A 37 -12.14 -3.39 11.68
N LEU A 38 -13.42 -3.71 11.89
CA LEU A 38 -14.43 -2.80 12.41
C LEU A 38 -15.03 -3.35 13.71
N THR A 39 -15.33 -2.44 14.63
CA THR A 39 -16.14 -2.72 15.82
C THR A 39 -17.58 -2.30 15.55
N GLY A 40 -18.53 -3.13 15.99
CA GLY A 40 -19.96 -2.88 15.82
C GLY A 40 -20.74 -4.06 15.26
N ALA A 41 -22.03 -3.86 15.05
CA ALA A 41 -22.92 -4.88 14.52
C ALA A 41 -22.55 -5.24 13.07
N VAL A 42 -22.62 -6.52 12.76
CA VAL A 42 -22.41 -7.05 11.40
C VAL A 42 -23.53 -6.51 10.49
N PRO A 43 -23.17 -5.82 9.39
CA PRO A 43 -24.19 -5.27 8.49
C PRO A 43 -24.85 -6.37 7.64
N GLU A 44 -26.06 -6.11 7.20
CA GLU A 44 -26.68 -6.93 6.18
C GLU A 44 -25.93 -6.78 4.84
N PRO A 45 -25.65 -7.86 4.11
CA PRO A 45 -24.94 -7.80 2.83
C PRO A 45 -25.61 -6.88 1.80
N ALA A 46 -26.93 -6.79 1.81
CA ALA A 46 -27.69 -5.89 0.93
C ALA A 46 -27.39 -4.41 1.24
N ALA A 47 -27.29 -4.04 2.51
CA ALA A 47 -26.95 -2.68 2.93
C ALA A 47 -25.51 -2.30 2.48
N LEU A 48 -24.55 -3.23 2.59
CA LEU A 48 -23.20 -3.01 2.09
C LEU A 48 -23.16 -2.82 0.57
N ARG A 49 -23.93 -3.63 -0.20
CA ARG A 49 -24.06 -3.45 -1.65
C ARG A 49 -24.62 -2.08 -2.01
N GLN A 50 -25.68 -1.66 -1.34
CA GLN A 50 -26.29 -0.34 -1.56
C GLN A 50 -25.29 0.79 -1.25
N HIS A 51 -24.56 0.68 -0.14
CA HIS A 51 -23.53 1.64 0.27
C HIS A 51 -22.45 1.81 -0.80
N MET A 52 -21.93 0.69 -1.33
CA MET A 52 -20.91 0.71 -2.38
C MET A 52 -21.48 1.25 -3.70
N THR A 53 -22.67 0.80 -4.11
CA THR A 53 -23.32 1.25 -5.35
C THR A 53 -23.47 2.78 -5.40
N ALA A 54 -23.83 3.39 -4.27
CA ALA A 54 -24.00 4.85 -4.16
C ALA A 54 -22.69 5.65 -4.36
N ARG A 55 -21.52 4.97 -4.39
CA ARG A 55 -20.18 5.59 -4.52
C ARG A 55 -19.42 5.18 -5.78
N LEU A 56 -19.97 4.27 -6.59
CA LEU A 56 -19.30 3.78 -7.81
C LEU A 56 -18.99 4.90 -8.80
N ALA A 57 -19.82 5.94 -8.88
CA ALA A 57 -19.61 7.07 -9.79
C ALA A 57 -18.29 7.82 -9.52
N ASP A 58 -17.82 7.82 -8.27
CA ASP A 58 -16.60 8.49 -7.85
C ASP A 58 -15.35 7.59 -8.01
N LEU A 59 -15.56 6.31 -8.38
CA LEU A 59 -14.52 5.29 -8.44
C LEU A 59 -14.47 4.57 -9.79
N PRO A 60 -13.98 5.21 -10.84
CA PRO A 60 -13.87 4.60 -12.18
C PRO A 60 -13.11 3.27 -12.21
N CYS A 61 -12.14 3.07 -11.30
CA CYS A 61 -11.42 1.80 -11.19
C CYS A 61 -12.31 0.61 -10.78
N LEU A 62 -13.51 0.86 -10.27
CA LEU A 62 -14.50 -0.17 -9.95
C LEU A 62 -15.50 -0.44 -11.08
N THR A 63 -15.51 0.42 -12.12
CA THR A 63 -16.47 0.39 -13.22
C THR A 63 -15.79 0.28 -14.59
N HIS A 64 -14.53 -0.14 -14.63
CA HIS A 64 -13.81 -0.34 -15.89
C HIS A 64 -13.07 -1.67 -15.87
N VAL A 65 -12.97 -2.26 -17.04
CA VAL A 65 -12.18 -3.47 -17.32
C VAL A 65 -11.07 -3.15 -18.30
N LEU A 66 -9.95 -3.83 -18.17
CA LEU A 66 -8.89 -3.80 -19.17
C LEU A 66 -9.22 -4.80 -20.26
N THR A 67 -9.37 -4.34 -21.49
CA THR A 67 -9.62 -5.17 -22.66
C THR A 67 -8.50 -5.04 -23.69
N GLY A 68 -8.35 -6.08 -24.54
CA GLY A 68 -7.27 -6.12 -25.53
C GLY A 68 -5.89 -6.34 -24.91
N ASP A 69 -4.89 -6.39 -25.76
CA ASP A 69 -3.50 -6.63 -25.38
C ASP A 69 -2.54 -5.64 -26.07
N GLY A 70 -1.34 -5.51 -25.56
CA GLY A 70 -0.28 -4.70 -26.14
C GLY A 70 -0.75 -3.30 -26.56
N ALA A 71 -0.76 -3.04 -27.87
CA ALA A 71 -1.14 -1.74 -28.44
C ALA A 71 -2.66 -1.53 -28.50
N THR A 72 -3.45 -2.60 -28.45
CA THR A 72 -4.92 -2.53 -28.48
C THR A 72 -5.55 -2.41 -27.11
N ALA A 73 -4.76 -2.55 -26.03
CA ALA A 73 -5.22 -2.49 -24.66
C ALA A 73 -5.86 -1.14 -24.35
N ARG A 74 -7.05 -1.17 -23.74
CA ARG A 74 -7.81 0.02 -23.34
C ARG A 74 -8.71 -0.26 -22.14
N TRP A 75 -9.07 0.80 -21.44
CA TRP A 75 -10.06 0.77 -20.36
C TRP A 75 -11.46 0.89 -20.96
N MET A 76 -12.30 -0.11 -20.72
CA MET A 76 -13.69 -0.13 -21.17
C MET A 76 -14.64 -0.04 -19.97
N PRO A 77 -15.69 0.80 -20.03
CA PRO A 77 -16.71 0.82 -19.00
C PRO A 77 -17.39 -0.55 -18.86
N ALA A 78 -17.61 -0.97 -17.61
CA ALA A 78 -18.32 -2.20 -17.29
C ALA A 78 -19.13 -1.99 -16.00
N VAL A 79 -20.36 -2.46 -15.99
CA VAL A 79 -21.23 -2.40 -14.80
C VAL A 79 -20.91 -3.59 -13.91
N PRO A 80 -20.45 -3.38 -12.65
CA PRO A 80 -20.18 -4.48 -11.75
C PRO A 80 -21.50 -5.14 -11.30
N ASP A 81 -21.54 -6.48 -11.31
CA ASP A 81 -22.58 -7.25 -10.64
C ASP A 81 -22.34 -7.21 -9.12
N MET A 82 -23.09 -6.39 -8.41
CA MET A 82 -22.91 -6.17 -6.98
C MET A 82 -23.13 -7.44 -6.14
N ALA A 83 -23.92 -8.40 -6.60
CA ALA A 83 -24.11 -9.66 -5.90
C ALA A 83 -22.87 -10.54 -5.94
N ARG A 84 -22.11 -10.48 -7.03
CA ARG A 84 -20.84 -11.20 -7.21
C ARG A 84 -19.66 -10.46 -6.60
N HIS A 85 -19.65 -9.13 -6.71
CA HIS A 85 -18.54 -8.31 -6.20
C HIS A 85 -18.58 -8.11 -4.69
N VAL A 86 -19.77 -8.07 -4.09
CA VAL A 86 -19.94 -7.83 -2.65
C VAL A 86 -20.65 -9.03 -2.03
N ARG A 87 -19.87 -9.87 -1.37
CA ARG A 87 -20.29 -11.14 -0.76
C ARG A 87 -20.10 -11.10 0.75
N ASN A 88 -20.64 -12.10 1.44
CA ASN A 88 -20.33 -12.36 2.84
C ASN A 88 -19.76 -13.76 3.01
N GLN A 89 -18.96 -13.94 4.03
CA GLN A 89 -18.34 -15.20 4.42
C GLN A 89 -18.33 -15.30 5.94
N GLN A 90 -18.92 -16.38 6.46
CA GLN A 90 -18.78 -16.70 7.87
C GLN A 90 -17.39 -17.28 8.14
N VAL A 91 -16.79 -16.85 9.24
CA VAL A 91 -15.47 -17.26 9.71
C VAL A 91 -15.62 -17.86 11.10
N ALA A 92 -14.94 -18.95 11.38
CA ALA A 92 -14.95 -19.57 12.70
C ALA A 92 -14.35 -18.61 13.76
N ASN A 93 -14.88 -18.70 14.98
CA ASN A 93 -14.34 -17.95 16.11
C ASN A 93 -13.19 -18.74 16.77
N GLU A 94 -12.13 -18.92 15.99
CA GLU A 94 -10.92 -19.65 16.39
C GLU A 94 -9.68 -18.81 16.09
N PRO A 95 -8.59 -18.99 16.82
CA PRO A 95 -7.32 -18.33 16.51
C PRO A 95 -6.92 -18.57 15.05
N GLU A 96 -6.44 -17.52 14.38
CA GLU A 96 -5.98 -17.53 12.98
C GLU A 96 -7.05 -17.90 11.91
N ALA A 97 -8.31 -18.16 12.29
CA ALA A 97 -9.36 -18.51 11.33
C ALA A 97 -9.61 -17.39 10.30
N LEU A 98 -9.57 -16.12 10.75
CA LEU A 98 -9.70 -14.96 9.87
C LEU A 98 -8.56 -14.90 8.84
N GLU A 99 -7.32 -15.03 9.28
CA GLU A 99 -6.15 -15.01 8.40
C GLU A 99 -6.15 -16.18 7.42
N THR A 100 -6.55 -17.36 7.90
CA THR A 100 -6.69 -18.57 7.07
C THR A 100 -7.75 -18.37 6.01
N THR A 101 -8.90 -17.81 6.36
CA THR A 101 -9.97 -17.47 5.41
C THR A 101 -9.48 -16.46 4.38
N VAL A 102 -8.78 -15.41 4.82
CA VAL A 102 -8.18 -14.43 3.89
C VAL A 102 -7.21 -15.10 2.93
N ARG A 103 -6.33 -16.01 3.41
CA ARG A 103 -5.40 -16.75 2.55
C ARG A 103 -6.11 -17.61 1.50
N LEU A 104 -7.23 -18.22 1.83
CA LEU A 104 -8.05 -18.97 0.87
C LEU A 104 -8.69 -18.06 -0.17
N LEU A 105 -9.27 -16.94 0.25
CA LEU A 105 -9.92 -15.96 -0.64
C LEU A 105 -8.93 -15.28 -1.59
N LEU A 106 -7.66 -15.16 -1.21
CA LEU A 106 -6.59 -14.64 -2.08
C LEU A 106 -6.30 -15.55 -3.29
N ARG A 107 -6.67 -16.84 -3.22
CA ARG A 107 -6.45 -17.80 -4.31
C ARG A 107 -7.60 -17.87 -5.31
N GLU A 108 -8.72 -17.25 -5.00
CA GLU A 108 -9.87 -17.26 -5.90
C GLU A 108 -9.55 -16.51 -7.21
N PRO A 109 -9.83 -17.11 -8.37
CA PRO A 109 -9.58 -16.47 -9.66
C PRO A 109 -10.47 -15.26 -9.86
N TRP A 110 -10.06 -14.35 -10.72
CA TRP A 110 -10.85 -13.22 -11.16
C TRP A 110 -11.88 -13.66 -12.21
N ALA A 111 -13.09 -13.05 -12.16
CA ALA A 111 -14.10 -13.30 -13.17
C ALA A 111 -13.69 -12.63 -14.50
N GLU A 112 -13.70 -13.38 -15.57
CA GLU A 112 -13.39 -12.87 -16.89
C GLU A 112 -14.43 -11.84 -17.36
N GLY A 113 -13.99 -10.77 -18.00
CA GLY A 113 -14.87 -9.71 -18.51
C GLY A 113 -15.53 -8.83 -17.47
N ALA A 114 -15.28 -9.03 -16.18
CA ALA A 114 -15.79 -8.21 -15.08
C ALA A 114 -14.71 -7.30 -14.49
N PRO A 115 -15.07 -6.16 -13.85
CA PRO A 115 -14.13 -5.36 -13.09
C PRO A 115 -13.41 -6.21 -12.02
N ALA A 116 -12.07 -6.19 -12.03
CA ALA A 116 -11.28 -7.10 -11.21
C ALA A 116 -11.09 -6.58 -9.78
N TRP A 117 -12.18 -6.56 -9.01
CA TRP A 117 -12.20 -6.27 -7.59
C TRP A 117 -13.29 -7.06 -6.87
N ARG A 118 -13.19 -7.20 -5.55
CA ARG A 118 -14.24 -7.77 -4.70
C ARG A 118 -14.15 -7.20 -3.29
N MET A 119 -15.31 -7.11 -2.62
CA MET A 119 -15.46 -6.78 -1.21
C MET A 119 -16.15 -7.94 -0.51
N ILE A 120 -15.56 -8.48 0.55
CA ILE A 120 -16.09 -9.63 1.26
C ILE A 120 -16.28 -9.24 2.72
N LEU A 121 -17.53 -9.31 3.20
CA LEU A 121 -17.87 -9.15 4.60
C LEU A 121 -17.52 -10.45 5.34
N LEU A 122 -16.53 -10.39 6.20
CA LEU A 122 -16.08 -11.50 7.04
C LEU A 122 -16.66 -11.31 8.45
N HIS A 123 -17.42 -12.28 8.94
CA HIS A 123 -18.11 -12.19 10.22
C HIS A 123 -18.08 -13.51 10.98
N GLY A 124 -18.31 -13.46 12.30
CA GLY A 124 -18.33 -14.64 13.18
C GLY A 124 -17.03 -14.91 13.90
N HIS A 125 -15.91 -14.31 13.49
CA HIS A 125 -14.59 -14.45 14.13
C HIS A 125 -14.44 -13.61 15.42
N ALA A 126 -15.35 -12.68 15.66
CA ALA A 126 -15.39 -11.83 16.85
C ALA A 126 -16.85 -11.59 17.24
N SER A 127 -17.11 -11.41 18.54
CA SER A 127 -18.47 -11.23 19.08
C SER A 127 -19.00 -9.80 18.86
N ASP A 128 -18.12 -8.83 18.75
CA ASP A 128 -18.43 -7.38 18.72
C ASP A 128 -17.85 -6.66 17.50
N GLY A 129 -17.51 -7.42 16.45
CA GLY A 129 -16.91 -6.87 15.27
C GLY A 129 -17.01 -7.74 14.01
N PHE A 130 -16.58 -7.15 12.91
CA PHE A 130 -16.50 -7.80 11.62
C PHE A 130 -15.30 -7.27 10.83
N ALA A 131 -14.96 -7.91 9.73
CA ALA A 131 -13.95 -7.39 8.85
C ALA A 131 -14.48 -7.23 7.42
N LEU A 132 -13.95 -6.23 6.70
CA LEU A 132 -14.19 -6.04 5.28
C LEU A 132 -12.89 -6.33 4.52
N LEU A 133 -12.88 -7.42 3.77
CA LEU A 133 -11.77 -7.77 2.90
C LEU A 133 -12.00 -7.16 1.52
N TYR A 134 -11.17 -6.20 1.17
CA TYR A 134 -11.14 -5.61 -0.17
C TYR A 134 -9.96 -6.16 -0.96
N LEU A 135 -10.23 -6.70 -2.13
CA LEU A 135 -9.25 -7.25 -3.06
C LEU A 135 -9.41 -6.60 -4.43
N ALA A 136 -8.30 -6.32 -5.08
CA ALA A 136 -8.26 -5.86 -6.47
C ALA A 136 -7.08 -6.48 -7.21
N HIS A 137 -7.23 -6.65 -8.53
CA HIS A 137 -6.12 -7.04 -9.39
C HIS A 137 -5.15 -5.88 -9.57
N HIS A 138 -3.86 -6.13 -9.40
CA HIS A 138 -2.85 -5.07 -9.41
C HIS A 138 -2.70 -4.37 -10.78
N ALA A 139 -3.16 -4.97 -11.87
CA ALA A 139 -3.23 -4.28 -13.15
C ALA A 139 -4.25 -3.13 -13.14
N VAL A 140 -5.30 -3.24 -12.31
CA VAL A 140 -6.40 -2.25 -12.25
C VAL A 140 -6.12 -1.18 -11.19
N GLN A 141 -5.45 -1.56 -10.09
CA GLN A 141 -5.23 -0.67 -8.95
C GLN A 141 -3.82 -0.83 -8.37
N ASP A 142 -3.15 0.27 -8.11
CA ASP A 142 -1.97 0.32 -7.25
C ASP A 142 -2.35 0.59 -5.78
N GLY A 143 -1.38 0.46 -4.87
CA GLY A 143 -1.64 0.65 -3.45
C GLY A 143 -2.19 2.03 -3.08
N ALA A 144 -1.79 3.09 -3.78
CA ALA A 144 -2.33 4.43 -3.57
C ALA A 144 -3.80 4.51 -3.99
N ASN A 145 -4.16 3.80 -5.07
CA ASN A 145 -5.55 3.72 -5.50
C ASN A 145 -6.40 2.90 -4.52
N VAL A 146 -5.88 1.80 -3.97
CA VAL A 146 -6.57 1.05 -2.91
C VAL A 146 -6.90 1.96 -1.72
N VAL A 147 -5.96 2.80 -1.27
CA VAL A 147 -6.22 3.79 -0.22
C VAL A 147 -7.32 4.78 -0.64
N THR A 148 -7.25 5.30 -1.87
CA THR A 148 -8.30 6.21 -2.39
C THR A 148 -9.67 5.55 -2.39
N VAL A 149 -9.76 4.28 -2.82
CA VAL A 149 -11.02 3.51 -2.80
C VAL A 149 -11.55 3.40 -1.37
N MET A 150 -10.70 3.08 -0.40
CA MET A 150 -11.12 2.99 1.01
C MET A 150 -11.59 4.35 1.56
N GLU A 151 -10.88 5.42 1.26
CA GLU A 151 -11.24 6.77 1.69
C GLU A 151 -12.54 7.27 1.04
N VAL A 152 -12.82 6.91 -0.22
CA VAL A 152 -14.09 7.25 -0.89
C VAL A 152 -15.24 6.41 -0.36
N LEU A 153 -15.03 5.10 -0.14
CA LEU A 153 -16.08 4.21 0.34
C LEU A 153 -16.43 4.45 1.80
N PHE A 154 -15.45 4.66 2.66
CA PHE A 154 -15.61 4.63 4.11
C PHE A 154 -15.15 5.91 4.83
N GLY A 155 -14.51 6.83 4.13
CA GLY A 155 -14.13 8.12 4.67
C GLY A 155 -15.29 9.11 4.72
N PRO A 156 -15.10 10.26 5.43
CA PRO A 156 -16.08 11.33 5.41
C PRO A 156 -16.25 11.85 3.98
N ARG A 157 -17.50 12.07 3.57
CA ARG A 157 -17.79 12.70 2.27
C ARG A 157 -17.13 14.07 2.21
N LEU A 158 -16.25 14.23 1.25
CA LEU A 158 -15.62 15.51 0.98
C LEU A 158 -16.42 16.30 -0.02
N LEU A 159 -16.45 17.60 0.17
CA LEU A 159 -16.81 18.52 -0.89
C LEU A 159 -15.75 18.44 -1.99
N PRO A 160 -16.12 18.59 -3.28
CA PRO A 160 -15.15 18.52 -4.40
C PRO A 160 -13.92 19.39 -4.22
N GLU A 161 -14.07 20.55 -3.60
CA GLU A 161 -12.98 21.47 -3.26
C GLU A 161 -11.97 20.90 -2.24
N GLN A 162 -12.44 20.06 -1.31
CA GLN A 162 -11.60 19.40 -0.32
C GLN A 162 -10.84 18.22 -0.92
N PHE A 163 -11.40 17.56 -1.94
CA PHE A 163 -10.67 16.56 -2.72
C PHE A 163 -9.48 17.18 -3.43
N SER A 164 -9.63 18.37 -3.98
CA SER A 164 -8.55 19.08 -4.68
C SER A 164 -7.41 19.54 -3.77
N VAL A 165 -7.68 19.79 -2.48
CA VAL A 165 -6.67 20.22 -1.50
C VAL A 165 -5.76 19.08 -1.05
N LEU A 166 -6.29 17.85 -0.97
CA LEU A 166 -5.54 16.67 -0.51
C LEU A 166 -4.63 16.08 -1.58
N THR A 167 -4.93 16.42 -2.79
CA THR A 167 -4.21 15.99 -3.98
C THR A 167 -3.16 17.01 -4.44
N ARG A 168 -3.02 18.11 -3.73
CA ARG A 168 -2.19 19.29 -4.08
C ARG A 168 -0.67 19.10 -4.05
N ASP A 169 -0.15 17.93 -3.77
CA ASP A 169 1.27 17.62 -4.01
C ASP A 169 1.60 17.38 -5.50
N VAL A 170 0.81 17.98 -6.39
CA VAL A 170 1.07 17.95 -7.82
C VAL A 170 1.94 19.11 -8.22
N PHE A 171 3.19 18.79 -8.39
CA PHE A 171 4.09 19.70 -9.06
C PHE A 171 3.76 19.76 -10.56
N PRO A 172 3.60 20.96 -11.16
CA PRO A 172 3.58 21.09 -12.61
C PRO A 172 4.83 20.38 -13.15
N ILE A 173 4.71 19.64 -14.26
CA ILE A 173 5.82 18.87 -14.83
C ILE A 173 6.80 19.87 -15.46
N PRO A 174 7.83 20.34 -14.75
CA PRO A 174 8.85 21.16 -15.37
C PRO A 174 9.63 20.29 -16.33
N ARG A 175 10.18 20.85 -17.39
CA ARG A 175 11.08 20.12 -18.27
C ARG A 175 12.29 19.64 -17.46
N PRO A 176 12.62 18.35 -17.43
CA PRO A 176 13.76 17.87 -16.66
C PRO A 176 15.05 18.52 -17.17
N ARG A 177 15.88 19.01 -16.27
CA ARG A 177 17.20 19.52 -16.63
C ARG A 177 18.08 18.34 -17.07
N LEU A 178 18.90 18.52 -18.10
CA LEU A 178 19.74 17.45 -18.70
C LEU A 178 20.56 16.67 -17.63
N ARG A 179 21.15 17.38 -16.66
CA ARG A 179 21.90 16.76 -15.55
C ARG A 179 21.04 15.85 -14.66
N GLN A 180 19.76 16.20 -14.47
CA GLN A 180 18.81 15.38 -13.70
C GLN A 180 18.42 14.15 -14.50
N ALA A 181 18.18 14.31 -15.81
CA ALA A 181 17.92 13.20 -16.71
C ALA A 181 19.06 12.19 -16.71
N LEU A 182 20.31 12.63 -16.84
CA LEU A 182 21.50 11.78 -16.80
C LEU A 182 21.65 11.02 -15.48
N ARG A 183 21.48 11.69 -14.32
CA ARG A 183 21.55 11.05 -13.01
C ARG A 183 20.46 9.98 -12.83
N SER A 184 19.24 10.28 -13.25
CA SER A 184 18.13 9.34 -13.20
C SER A 184 18.35 8.17 -14.14
N THR A 185 18.93 8.37 -15.33
CA THR A 185 19.29 7.30 -16.28
C THR A 185 20.33 6.36 -15.68
N VAL A 186 21.38 6.89 -15.03
CA VAL A 186 22.38 6.06 -14.33
C VAL A 186 21.73 5.23 -13.22
N THR A 187 20.80 5.82 -12.47
CA THR A 187 20.03 5.09 -11.45
C THR A 187 19.20 3.98 -12.10
N LEU A 188 18.51 4.24 -13.19
CA LEU A 188 17.73 3.25 -13.93
C LEU A 188 18.59 2.12 -14.51
N LEU A 189 19.80 2.40 -15.00
CA LEU A 189 20.72 1.39 -15.50
C LEU A 189 21.19 0.44 -14.39
N ARG A 190 21.25 0.90 -13.14
CA ARG A 190 21.54 0.00 -11.99
C ARG A 190 20.45 -1.03 -11.79
N HIS A 191 19.19 -0.74 -12.15
CA HIS A 191 18.06 -1.68 -12.07
C HIS A 191 18.24 -2.87 -13.02
N ALA A 192 18.99 -2.71 -14.10
CA ALA A 192 19.26 -3.78 -15.06
C ALA A 192 20.27 -4.83 -14.56
N ARG A 193 20.98 -4.56 -13.46
CA ARG A 193 21.97 -5.50 -12.91
C ARG A 193 21.29 -6.74 -12.36
N ARG A 194 21.69 -7.91 -12.86
CA ARG A 194 21.30 -9.20 -12.29
C ARG A 194 22.04 -9.42 -10.97
N HIS A 195 21.38 -10.08 -10.03
CA HIS A 195 21.99 -10.57 -8.79
C HIS A 195 21.60 -12.02 -8.57
N ARG A 196 22.45 -12.73 -7.83
CA ARG A 196 22.22 -14.14 -7.48
C ARG A 196 21.90 -14.32 -5.99
N LEU A 197 21.52 -13.25 -5.32
CA LEU A 197 21.31 -13.21 -3.88
C LEU A 197 20.29 -14.26 -3.41
N TRP A 198 19.21 -14.41 -4.16
CA TRP A 198 18.09 -15.29 -3.84
C TRP A 198 18.18 -16.67 -4.51
N GLN A 199 19.26 -16.97 -5.23
CA GLN A 199 19.46 -18.26 -5.86
C GLN A 199 20.12 -19.22 -4.89
N SER A 200 19.50 -20.37 -4.66
CA SER A 200 20.06 -21.48 -3.89
C SER A 200 19.73 -22.80 -4.57
N VAL A 201 20.68 -23.69 -4.64
CA VAL A 201 20.48 -25.05 -5.19
C VAL A 201 19.64 -25.88 -4.21
N SER A 202 19.85 -25.68 -2.91
CA SER A 202 19.12 -26.39 -1.85
C SER A 202 17.71 -25.84 -1.62
N HIS A 203 17.44 -24.59 -1.99
CA HIS A 203 16.15 -23.94 -1.80
C HIS A 203 15.74 -23.19 -3.08
N PRO A 204 15.39 -23.91 -4.16
CA PRO A 204 14.89 -23.27 -5.39
C PRO A 204 13.55 -22.62 -5.10
N LEU A 205 13.34 -21.38 -5.58
CA LEU A 205 12.08 -20.69 -5.40
C LEU A 205 10.92 -21.50 -5.98
N SER A 206 9.88 -21.70 -5.16
CA SER A 206 8.75 -22.59 -5.46
C SER A 206 7.56 -21.88 -6.10
N SER A 207 7.51 -20.55 -5.99
CA SER A 207 6.33 -19.73 -6.30
C SER A 207 5.08 -20.02 -5.43
N ARG A 208 5.17 -20.90 -4.47
CA ARG A 208 4.19 -21.05 -3.38
C ARG A 208 4.47 -19.98 -2.34
N ARG A 209 3.40 -19.41 -1.75
CA ARG A 209 3.52 -18.24 -0.87
C ARG A 209 2.96 -18.49 0.51
N HIS A 210 3.75 -18.16 1.54
CA HIS A 210 3.23 -17.86 2.87
C HIS A 210 2.80 -16.39 2.92
N THR A 211 1.67 -16.14 3.58
CA THR A 211 1.21 -14.77 3.86
C THR A 211 1.05 -14.65 5.37
N LEU A 212 1.80 -13.74 5.96
CA LEU A 212 1.89 -13.53 7.40
C LEU A 212 1.69 -12.05 7.69
N TRP A 213 1.15 -11.74 8.87
CA TRP A 213 0.97 -10.36 9.31
C TRP A 213 1.67 -10.11 10.65
N ALA A 214 2.12 -8.87 10.82
CA ALA A 214 2.62 -8.37 12.09
C ALA A 214 2.11 -6.96 12.33
N GLN A 215 1.73 -6.66 13.57
CA GLN A 215 1.32 -5.32 13.96
C GLN A 215 2.36 -4.72 14.90
N ALA A 216 2.47 -3.38 14.83
CA ALA A 216 3.28 -2.58 15.73
C ALA A 216 2.61 -1.22 15.98
N PRO A 217 2.89 -0.55 17.10
CA PRO A 217 2.37 0.80 17.33
C PRO A 217 2.89 1.79 16.30
N SER A 218 1.99 2.52 15.62
CA SER A 218 2.37 3.58 14.67
C SER A 218 3.17 4.71 15.33
N ALA A 219 2.97 4.91 16.64
CA ALA A 219 3.76 5.86 17.42
C ALA A 219 5.25 5.57 17.34
N GLY A 220 5.67 4.28 17.39
CA GLY A 220 7.08 3.90 17.27
C GLY A 220 7.72 4.37 15.98
N LEU A 221 7.05 4.20 14.83
CA LEU A 221 7.57 4.69 13.55
C LEU A 221 7.65 6.23 13.53
N ARG A 222 6.65 6.92 14.08
CA ARG A 222 6.63 8.40 14.14
C ARG A 222 7.72 8.94 15.04
N THR A 223 7.88 8.38 16.24
CA THR A 223 8.92 8.76 17.20
C THR A 223 10.30 8.57 16.60
N ALA A 224 10.60 7.37 16.06
CA ALA A 224 11.88 7.11 15.42
C ALA A 224 12.14 8.05 14.22
N ALA A 225 11.12 8.35 13.43
CA ALA A 225 11.23 9.28 12.31
C ALA A 225 11.52 10.71 12.78
N HIS A 226 10.79 11.20 13.79
CA HIS A 226 10.96 12.55 14.33
C HIS A 226 12.34 12.71 15.01
N ALA A 227 12.70 11.82 15.90
CA ALA A 227 13.98 11.86 16.63
C ALA A 227 15.21 11.84 15.73
N THR A 228 15.10 11.24 14.53
CA THR A 228 16.23 11.13 13.59
C THR A 228 16.13 12.06 12.38
N GLY A 229 15.05 12.83 12.25
CA GLY A 229 14.74 13.63 11.06
C GLY A 229 14.55 12.78 9.79
N ALA A 230 14.19 11.49 9.93
CA ALA A 230 13.86 10.58 8.86
C ALA A 230 12.37 10.71 8.48
N SER A 231 11.96 10.15 7.34
CA SER A 231 10.54 9.92 7.09
C SER A 231 10.11 8.56 7.66
N THR A 232 8.82 8.39 7.95
CA THR A 232 8.27 7.08 8.36
C THR A 232 8.54 5.99 7.34
N ASN A 233 8.62 6.33 6.04
CA ASN A 233 9.02 5.39 5.00
C ASN A 233 10.51 4.97 5.11
N ASP A 234 11.41 5.87 5.53
CA ASP A 234 12.81 5.50 5.79
C ASP A 234 12.91 4.55 6.99
N VAL A 235 12.13 4.82 8.04
CA VAL A 235 12.03 3.92 9.20
C VAL A 235 11.51 2.55 8.76
N TYR A 236 10.41 2.52 8.02
CA TYR A 236 9.83 1.29 7.48
C TYR A 236 10.85 0.47 6.66
N LEU A 237 11.51 1.10 5.70
CA LEU A 237 12.53 0.43 4.88
C LEU A 237 13.71 -0.07 5.72
N THR A 238 14.09 0.68 6.75
CA THR A 238 15.17 0.31 7.66
C THR A 238 14.85 -0.94 8.46
N ILE A 239 13.66 -1.01 9.08
CA ILE A 239 13.27 -2.16 9.90
C ILE A 239 13.04 -3.41 9.03
N VAL A 240 12.53 -3.25 7.80
CA VAL A 240 12.45 -4.36 6.82
C VAL A 240 13.85 -4.88 6.48
N ALA A 241 14.78 -3.98 6.14
CA ALA A 241 16.15 -4.36 5.82
C ALA A 241 16.87 -4.97 7.03
N HIS A 242 16.58 -4.50 8.25
CA HIS A 242 17.18 -5.03 9.47
C HIS A 242 16.70 -6.47 9.76
N ALA A 243 15.39 -6.69 9.64
CA ALA A 243 14.79 -8.01 9.81
C ALA A 243 15.35 -9.03 8.79
N ILE A 244 15.45 -8.62 7.51
CA ILE A 244 16.01 -9.47 6.45
C ILE A 244 17.51 -9.73 6.69
N ALA A 245 18.29 -8.74 7.13
CA ALA A 245 19.71 -8.92 7.39
C ALA A 245 19.95 -9.90 8.54
N GLN A 246 19.19 -9.78 9.64
CA GLN A 246 19.27 -10.72 10.77
C GLN A 246 18.85 -12.14 10.36
N TRP A 247 17.75 -12.26 9.62
CA TRP A 247 17.32 -13.55 9.10
C TRP A 247 18.37 -14.19 8.17
N ALA A 248 18.97 -13.38 7.29
CA ALA A 248 19.97 -13.87 6.36
C ALA A 248 21.27 -14.30 7.04
N GLU A 249 21.65 -13.65 8.12
CA GLU A 249 22.82 -14.03 8.93
C GLU A 249 22.65 -15.45 9.50
N ASP A 250 21.43 -15.77 9.96
CA ASP A 250 21.16 -17.05 10.58
C ASP A 250 20.99 -18.18 9.53
N VAL A 251 20.24 -17.92 8.44
CA VAL A 251 19.75 -19.01 7.59
C VAL A 251 19.98 -18.81 6.09
N TRP A 252 20.42 -17.62 5.65
CA TRP A 252 20.66 -17.32 4.23
C TRP A 252 22.00 -16.62 3.98
N PRO A 253 23.14 -17.30 4.17
CA PRO A 253 24.47 -16.69 4.18
C PRO A 253 24.82 -15.87 2.93
N ARG A 254 24.22 -16.19 1.77
CA ARG A 254 24.42 -15.43 0.52
C ARG A 254 23.93 -13.97 0.62
N ALA A 255 22.95 -13.69 1.50
CA ALA A 255 22.43 -12.36 1.74
C ALA A 255 23.06 -11.68 2.98
N ALA A 256 23.80 -12.40 3.81
CA ALA A 256 24.26 -11.91 5.11
C ALA A 256 25.12 -10.68 4.94
N ASN A 257 26.10 -10.43 4.34
CA ASN A 257 26.96 -9.25 4.34
C ASN A 257 26.88 -8.41 3.03
N VAL A 258 25.78 -8.51 2.30
CA VAL A 258 25.59 -7.77 1.05
C VAL A 258 24.41 -6.81 1.13
N SER A 259 24.43 -5.77 0.32
CA SER A 259 23.29 -4.86 0.20
C SER A 259 22.06 -5.63 -0.26
N ILE A 260 20.91 -5.28 0.33
CA ILE A 260 19.61 -5.88 0.03
C ILE A 260 18.96 -5.07 -1.08
N PRO A 261 18.84 -5.60 -2.29
CA PRO A 261 18.15 -4.92 -3.37
C PRO A 261 16.64 -4.91 -3.08
N VAL A 262 16.03 -3.74 -3.12
CA VAL A 262 14.62 -3.57 -2.80
C VAL A 262 13.94 -2.76 -3.90
N MET A 263 12.75 -3.18 -4.32
CA MET A 263 11.89 -2.42 -5.22
C MET A 263 10.94 -1.55 -4.39
N VAL A 264 11.03 -0.24 -4.63
CA VAL A 264 10.19 0.77 -3.96
C VAL A 264 9.31 1.44 -5.00
N PRO A 265 7.98 1.49 -4.81
CA PRO A 265 7.09 2.23 -5.69
C PRO A 265 7.23 3.73 -5.43
N VAL A 266 7.38 4.50 -6.50
CA VAL A 266 7.31 5.96 -6.49
C VAL A 266 5.96 6.35 -7.07
N ASN A 267 5.07 6.89 -6.25
CA ASN A 267 3.75 7.36 -6.69
C ASN A 267 3.91 8.58 -7.61
N LEU A 268 3.39 8.46 -8.82
CA LEU A 268 3.38 9.50 -9.85
C LEU A 268 1.95 9.97 -10.17
N ARG A 269 0.94 9.50 -9.46
CA ARG A 269 -0.47 9.85 -9.64
C ARG A 269 -0.69 11.33 -9.40
N THR A 270 -1.49 11.95 -10.26
CA THR A 270 -1.97 13.33 -10.10
C THR A 270 -3.33 13.36 -9.41
N PRO A 271 -3.80 14.51 -8.93
CA PRO A 271 -5.09 14.64 -8.29
C PRO A 271 -6.26 14.23 -9.18
N ASP A 272 -6.22 14.65 -10.43
CA ASP A 272 -7.21 14.34 -11.47
C ASP A 272 -7.21 12.87 -11.89
N GLU A 273 -6.17 12.11 -11.50
CA GLU A 273 -6.08 10.67 -11.68
C GLU A 273 -6.54 9.88 -10.43
N ALA A 274 -7.00 10.55 -9.37
CA ALA A 274 -7.51 9.87 -8.19
C ALA A 274 -8.71 8.98 -8.56
N GLY A 275 -8.70 7.72 -8.12
CA GLY A 275 -9.73 6.74 -8.46
C GLY A 275 -9.71 6.23 -9.91
N ALA A 276 -8.86 6.74 -10.79
CA ALA A 276 -8.70 6.24 -12.15
C ALA A 276 -8.09 4.83 -12.16
N PRO A 277 -8.48 3.95 -13.11
CA PRO A 277 -7.91 2.60 -13.20
C PRO A 277 -6.43 2.64 -13.59
N GLY A 278 -5.75 1.55 -13.27
CA GLY A 278 -4.36 1.30 -13.65
C GLY A 278 -3.32 1.85 -12.66
N ASN A 279 -2.07 1.49 -12.93
CA ASN A 279 -0.93 1.86 -12.11
C ASN A 279 -0.37 3.22 -12.53
N ARG A 280 -0.24 4.11 -11.57
CA ARG A 280 0.36 5.43 -11.74
C ARG A 280 1.62 5.56 -10.88
N LEU A 281 2.45 4.55 -10.94
CA LEU A 281 3.69 4.46 -10.17
C LEU A 281 4.87 4.07 -11.06
N PHE A 282 6.07 4.31 -10.57
CA PHE A 282 7.31 3.80 -11.13
C PHE A 282 8.03 2.97 -10.07
N LEU A 283 8.39 1.74 -10.42
CA LEU A 283 9.16 0.87 -9.53
C LEU A 283 10.63 1.24 -9.61
N THR A 284 11.20 1.68 -8.50
CA THR A 284 12.61 2.04 -8.40
C THR A 284 13.33 1.04 -7.52
N ARG A 285 14.41 0.44 -8.03
CA ARG A 285 15.29 -0.39 -7.23
C ARG A 285 16.26 0.49 -6.44
N ILE A 286 16.39 0.17 -5.16
CA ILE A 286 17.44 0.72 -4.28
C ILE A 286 18.15 -0.44 -3.59
N ASP A 287 19.41 -0.24 -3.25
CA ASP A 287 20.18 -1.21 -2.51
C ASP A 287 20.27 -0.74 -1.05
N LEU A 288 19.46 -1.37 -0.18
CA LEU A 288 19.46 -1.08 1.26
C LEU A 288 20.68 -1.70 1.95
N PRO A 289 21.15 -1.10 3.06
CA PRO A 289 22.30 -1.64 3.80
C PRO A 289 22.01 -3.06 4.31
N GLY A 290 22.85 -4.03 3.92
CA GLY A 290 22.88 -5.38 4.47
C GLY A 290 23.93 -5.53 5.58
N GLY A 291 24.16 -6.77 6.01
CA GLY A 291 25.16 -7.12 7.03
C GLY A 291 24.75 -6.72 8.45
N THR A 292 25.57 -7.14 9.42
CA THR A 292 25.35 -6.86 10.84
C THR A 292 25.73 -5.42 11.16
N MET A 293 24.79 -4.66 11.69
CA MET A 293 25.01 -3.29 12.18
C MET A 293 23.86 -2.86 13.08
N PRO A 294 24.11 -1.89 14.01
CA PRO A 294 23.04 -1.28 14.81
C PRO A 294 21.95 -0.69 13.92
N VAL A 295 20.69 -0.82 14.34
CA VAL A 295 19.53 -0.37 13.56
C VAL A 295 19.55 1.13 13.28
N GLY A 296 20.02 1.96 14.22
CA GLY A 296 20.19 3.42 14.03
C GLY A 296 21.21 3.76 12.95
N GLN A 297 22.34 3.03 12.88
CA GLN A 297 23.31 3.20 11.79
C GLN A 297 22.72 2.78 10.43
N ARG A 298 21.91 1.71 10.41
CA ARG A 298 21.19 1.27 9.23
C ARG A 298 20.24 2.36 8.75
N LEU A 299 19.52 3.02 9.68
CA LEU A 299 18.61 4.14 9.33
C LEU A 299 19.36 5.30 8.67
N ALA A 300 20.50 5.71 9.21
CA ALA A 300 21.31 6.78 8.61
C ALA A 300 21.75 6.43 7.17
N ARG A 301 22.17 5.19 6.93
CA ARG A 301 22.55 4.70 5.60
C ARG A 301 21.34 4.58 4.67
N THR A 302 20.18 4.11 5.16
CA THR A 302 18.93 4.03 4.39
C THR A 302 18.50 5.42 3.92
N ARG A 303 18.56 6.44 4.79
CA ARG A 303 18.27 7.83 4.43
C ARG A 303 19.17 8.35 3.30
N ALA A 304 20.46 8.05 3.36
CA ALA A 304 21.40 8.44 2.29
C ALA A 304 21.00 7.85 0.93
N VAL A 305 20.49 6.61 0.91
CA VAL A 305 20.02 5.94 -0.31
C VAL A 305 18.67 6.49 -0.80
N THR A 306 17.73 6.80 0.10
CA THR A 306 16.36 7.22 -0.26
C THR A 306 16.26 8.72 -0.56
N SER A 307 17.13 9.55 0.01
CA SER A 307 17.11 11.02 -0.13
C SER A 307 17.06 11.51 -1.59
N PRO A 308 17.85 10.96 -2.53
CA PRO A 308 17.78 11.37 -3.93
C PRO A 308 16.42 11.11 -4.59
N LEU A 309 15.69 10.05 -4.16
CA LEU A 309 14.40 9.66 -4.73
C LEU A 309 13.28 10.62 -4.35
N LYS A 310 13.43 11.31 -3.22
CA LYS A 310 12.42 12.26 -2.70
C LYS A 310 12.45 13.61 -3.41
N SER A 311 13.48 13.86 -4.22
CA SER A 311 13.62 15.13 -4.92
C SER A 311 12.52 15.30 -5.98
N ALA A 312 11.94 16.50 -6.05
CA ALA A 312 10.95 16.85 -7.07
C ALA A 312 11.47 16.61 -8.50
N GLY A 313 12.77 16.83 -8.74
CA GLY A 313 13.42 16.58 -10.02
C GLY A 313 13.42 15.11 -10.43
N HIS A 314 13.53 14.17 -9.48
CA HIS A 314 13.49 12.74 -9.79
C HIS A 314 12.09 12.31 -10.24
N LYS A 315 11.05 12.68 -9.49
CA LYS A 315 9.65 12.40 -9.86
C LYS A 315 9.31 12.96 -11.25
N THR A 316 9.76 14.18 -11.55
CA THR A 316 9.58 14.85 -12.85
C THR A 316 10.21 14.04 -13.99
N VAL A 317 11.44 13.54 -13.80
CA VAL A 317 12.12 12.71 -14.80
C VAL A 317 11.38 11.40 -15.02
N LEU A 318 10.98 10.73 -13.95
CA LEU A 318 10.23 9.46 -14.04
C LEU A 318 8.90 9.66 -14.77
N ARG A 319 8.17 10.72 -14.45
CA ARG A 319 6.91 11.05 -15.12
C ARG A 319 7.12 11.39 -16.59
N ALA A 320 8.13 12.22 -16.91
CA ALA A 320 8.48 12.52 -18.30
C ALA A 320 8.90 11.26 -19.08
N ALA A 321 9.59 10.32 -18.45
CA ALA A 321 9.93 9.04 -19.06
C ALA A 321 8.67 8.22 -19.37
N LEU A 322 7.73 8.10 -18.43
CA LEU A 322 6.48 7.36 -18.63
C LEU A 322 5.61 7.95 -19.75
N THR A 323 5.62 9.28 -19.90
CA THR A 323 4.77 9.97 -20.88
C THR A 323 5.39 10.14 -22.27
N ARG A 324 6.73 10.14 -22.38
CA ARG A 324 7.45 10.45 -23.62
C ARG A 324 8.18 9.28 -24.27
N LEU A 325 8.51 8.24 -23.48
CA LEU A 325 9.16 7.06 -24.07
C LEU A 325 8.15 6.25 -24.88
N PRO A 326 8.57 5.71 -26.04
CA PRO A 326 7.74 4.79 -26.82
C PRO A 326 7.25 3.63 -25.96
N ARG A 327 5.97 3.28 -26.09
CA ARG A 327 5.32 2.18 -25.33
C ARG A 327 6.13 0.88 -25.38
N LEU A 328 6.63 0.50 -26.55
CA LEU A 328 7.46 -0.70 -26.74
C LEU A 328 8.74 -0.65 -25.89
N LEU A 329 9.39 0.51 -25.81
CA LEU A 329 10.60 0.66 -24.99
C LEU A 329 10.29 0.56 -23.51
N LEU A 330 9.23 1.22 -23.03
CA LEU A 330 8.76 1.11 -21.64
C LEU A 330 8.38 -0.32 -21.31
N GLN A 331 7.64 -1.00 -22.16
CA GLN A 331 7.26 -2.40 -21.97
C GLN A 331 8.50 -3.30 -21.85
N ARG A 332 9.51 -3.12 -22.72
CA ARG A 332 10.78 -3.85 -22.62
C ARG A 332 11.52 -3.55 -21.32
N LEU A 333 11.54 -2.28 -20.88
CA LEU A 333 12.18 -1.90 -19.61
C LEU A 333 11.47 -2.52 -18.41
N VAL A 334 10.14 -2.47 -18.37
CA VAL A 334 9.36 -3.07 -17.28
C VAL A 334 9.52 -4.59 -17.29
N THR A 335 9.36 -5.25 -18.44
CA THR A 335 9.58 -6.70 -18.57
C THR A 335 11.00 -7.08 -18.17
N ALA A 336 12.01 -6.30 -18.60
CA ALA A 336 13.39 -6.56 -18.22
C ALA A 336 13.64 -6.39 -16.71
N SER A 337 12.89 -5.51 -16.03
CA SER A 337 12.99 -5.33 -14.57
C SER A 337 12.27 -6.43 -13.79
N THR A 338 11.30 -7.10 -14.39
CA THR A 338 10.50 -8.17 -13.76
C THR A 338 11.03 -9.58 -14.01
N VAL A 339 12.15 -9.73 -14.73
CA VAL A 339 12.80 -11.04 -14.94
C VAL A 339 13.32 -11.60 -13.61
N PRO A 340 13.10 -12.88 -13.31
CA PRO A 340 13.73 -13.55 -12.17
C PRO A 340 15.25 -13.28 -12.08
N GLY A 341 15.77 -12.98 -10.89
CA GLY A 341 17.15 -12.58 -10.69
C GLY A 341 17.46 -11.09 -10.89
N ARG A 342 16.47 -10.28 -11.31
CA ARG A 342 16.52 -8.81 -11.23
C ARG A 342 15.53 -8.26 -10.22
N LEU A 343 14.40 -8.93 -10.05
CA LEU A 343 13.46 -8.66 -8.97
C LEU A 343 14.08 -9.04 -7.63
N THR A 344 13.75 -8.26 -6.65
CA THR A 344 14.29 -8.29 -5.30
C THR A 344 13.15 -8.38 -4.31
N VAL A 345 13.33 -7.91 -3.12
CA VAL A 345 12.24 -7.71 -2.18
C VAL A 345 11.35 -6.57 -2.70
N CYS A 346 10.09 -6.84 -2.97
CA CYS A 346 9.12 -5.78 -3.26
C CYS A 346 8.63 -5.17 -1.95
N THR A 347 8.57 -3.84 -1.88
CA THR A 347 8.07 -3.15 -0.68
C THR A 347 7.02 -2.12 -1.04
N SER A 348 6.08 -1.90 -0.10
CA SER A 348 5.11 -0.81 -0.18
C SER A 348 4.82 -0.29 1.23
N TYR A 349 4.71 1.02 1.39
CA TYR A 349 4.29 1.62 2.65
C TYR A 349 3.25 2.70 2.40
N LEU A 350 2.10 2.52 3.04
CA LEU A 350 0.93 3.37 2.87
C LEU A 350 0.52 3.97 4.22
N VAL A 351 -0.04 5.16 4.18
CA VAL A 351 -0.59 5.82 5.36
C VAL A 351 -2.01 6.27 5.04
N VAL A 352 -2.97 5.73 5.76
CA VAL A 352 -4.36 6.17 5.72
C VAL A 352 -4.56 7.17 6.85
N ARG A 353 -4.83 8.42 6.50
CA ARG A 353 -4.85 9.53 7.47
C ARG A 353 -6.24 9.88 7.97
N ARG A 354 -7.27 9.41 7.26
CA ARG A 354 -8.66 9.75 7.58
C ARG A 354 -9.32 8.66 8.35
N PRO A 355 -10.18 9.00 9.31
CA PRO A 355 -11.02 8.00 9.94
C PRO A 355 -11.92 7.35 8.88
N LEU A 356 -12.00 6.03 8.92
CA LEU A 356 -12.87 5.24 8.06
C LEU A 356 -14.00 4.67 8.91
N LEU A 357 -15.22 4.78 8.40
CA LEU A 357 -16.44 4.38 9.08
C LEU A 357 -17.38 3.67 8.10
N TYR A 358 -18.08 2.66 8.58
CA TYR A 358 -19.24 2.10 7.91
C TYR A 358 -20.46 2.28 8.82
N GLY A 359 -21.34 3.24 8.53
CA GLY A 359 -22.37 3.65 9.47
C GLY A 359 -21.73 4.18 10.76
N GLU A 360 -22.07 3.55 11.89
CA GLU A 360 -21.47 3.84 13.19
C GLU A 360 -20.25 2.98 13.51
N ALA A 361 -20.01 1.92 12.74
CA ALA A 361 -18.88 1.02 12.92
C ALA A 361 -17.57 1.69 12.49
N ALA A 362 -16.65 1.86 13.44
CA ALA A 362 -15.35 2.46 13.17
C ALA A 362 -14.32 1.42 12.77
N VAL A 363 -13.55 1.72 11.73
CA VAL A 363 -12.34 0.95 11.42
C VAL A 363 -11.30 1.29 12.49
N HIS A 364 -10.77 0.27 13.16
CA HIS A 364 -9.71 0.43 14.18
C HIS A 364 -8.35 -0.09 13.72
N ARG A 365 -8.32 -0.98 12.72
CA ARG A 365 -7.09 -1.54 12.13
C ARG A 365 -7.28 -1.82 10.64
N ILE A 366 -6.20 -1.69 9.90
CA ILE A 366 -6.11 -2.05 8.48
C ILE A 366 -4.91 -2.96 8.30
N ASP A 367 -5.13 -4.17 7.77
CA ASP A 367 -4.05 -5.07 7.39
C ASP A 367 -3.83 -4.99 5.88
N ALA A 368 -2.59 -4.79 5.45
CA ALA A 368 -2.24 -4.74 4.04
C ALA A 368 -2.24 -6.12 3.39
N ILE A 369 -2.51 -6.16 2.08
CA ILE A 369 -2.30 -7.32 1.22
C ILE A 369 -1.46 -6.88 0.02
N ILE A 370 -0.35 -7.57 -0.20
CA ILE A 370 0.57 -7.30 -1.30
C ILE A 370 0.69 -8.49 -2.24
N CYS A 371 0.80 -8.23 -3.53
CA CYS A 371 1.15 -9.26 -4.50
C CYS A 371 2.65 -9.60 -4.42
N CYS A 372 2.98 -10.85 -4.72
CA CYS A 372 4.36 -11.32 -4.86
C CYS A 372 4.48 -12.14 -6.14
N PRO A 373 4.87 -11.51 -7.27
CA PRO A 373 4.94 -12.17 -8.57
C PRO A 373 5.85 -13.40 -8.59
N PRO A 374 5.68 -14.31 -9.58
CA PRO A 374 6.57 -15.46 -9.74
C PRO A 374 8.04 -15.04 -9.84
N GLY A 375 8.93 -15.79 -9.21
CA GLY A 375 10.37 -15.51 -9.19
C GLY A 375 10.82 -14.38 -8.26
N VAL A 376 9.88 -13.71 -7.56
CA VAL A 376 10.18 -12.78 -6.47
C VAL A 376 10.21 -13.56 -5.15
N PRO A 377 11.30 -13.54 -4.38
CA PRO A 377 11.42 -14.32 -3.15
C PRO A 377 10.49 -13.82 -2.03
N MET A 378 10.30 -12.51 -1.90
CA MET A 378 9.43 -11.95 -0.89
C MET A 378 8.90 -10.56 -1.28
N ALA A 379 7.73 -10.24 -0.73
CA ALA A 379 7.15 -8.91 -0.77
C ALA A 379 6.69 -8.50 0.63
N VAL A 380 6.91 -7.26 1.01
CA VAL A 380 6.50 -6.72 2.30
C VAL A 380 5.74 -5.42 2.07
N ALA A 381 4.51 -5.35 2.55
CA ALA A 381 3.76 -4.10 2.55
C ALA A 381 3.33 -3.74 3.96
N ALA A 382 3.34 -2.45 4.29
CA ALA A 382 2.76 -2.01 5.54
C ALA A 382 1.79 -0.86 5.32
N VAL A 383 0.78 -0.80 6.18
CA VAL A 383 -0.18 0.31 6.24
C VAL A 383 -0.24 0.83 7.67
N SER A 384 -0.07 2.15 7.82
CA SER A 384 -0.31 2.84 9.08
C SER A 384 -1.71 3.45 9.06
N TYR A 385 -2.49 3.09 10.07
CA TYR A 385 -3.82 3.62 10.31
C TYR A 385 -4.05 3.81 11.81
N GLY A 386 -4.44 5.00 12.23
CA GLY A 386 -4.60 5.31 13.65
C GLY A 386 -3.33 5.01 14.44
N ASP A 387 -3.48 4.18 15.46
CA ASP A 387 -2.39 3.81 16.37
C ASP A 387 -1.66 2.53 15.97
N THR A 388 -2.08 1.88 14.87
CA THR A 388 -1.50 0.61 14.42
C THR A 388 -0.85 0.73 13.05
N THR A 389 0.34 0.18 12.91
CA THR A 389 0.97 -0.14 11.64
C THR A 389 0.97 -1.65 11.47
N SER A 390 0.29 -2.14 10.45
CA SER A 390 0.25 -3.55 10.10
C SER A 390 1.11 -3.82 8.88
N ALA A 391 1.97 -4.83 8.96
CA ALA A 391 2.83 -5.27 7.87
C ALA A 391 2.43 -6.68 7.40
N CYS A 392 2.25 -6.83 6.10
CA CYS A 392 2.01 -8.09 5.41
C CYS A 392 3.32 -8.58 4.80
N PHE A 393 3.69 -9.79 5.11
CA PHE A 393 4.83 -10.50 4.53
C PHE A 393 4.31 -11.59 3.61
N ARG A 394 4.63 -11.52 2.34
CA ARG A 394 4.31 -12.56 1.37
C ARG A 394 5.61 -13.15 0.86
N ILE A 395 5.91 -14.38 1.26
CA ILE A 395 7.24 -14.98 1.20
C ILE A 395 7.16 -16.32 0.47
N ASP A 396 8.16 -16.64 -0.36
CA ASP A 396 8.26 -17.95 -1.00
C ASP A 396 8.52 -19.04 0.07
N GLN A 397 7.74 -20.12 0.01
CA GLN A 397 7.82 -21.22 0.97
C GLN A 397 9.17 -21.95 0.96
N ALA A 398 9.97 -21.79 -0.10
CA ALA A 398 11.31 -22.36 -0.17
C ALA A 398 12.34 -21.62 0.70
N LEU A 399 12.05 -20.43 1.20
CA LEU A 399 12.96 -19.70 2.08
C LEU A 399 12.87 -20.29 3.51
N PRO A 400 14.00 -20.80 4.05
CA PRO A 400 13.99 -21.44 5.36
C PRO A 400 13.75 -20.43 6.47
N ASP A 401 13.03 -20.82 7.53
CA ASP A 401 12.71 -20.01 8.73
C ASP A 401 12.16 -18.60 8.41
N ALA A 402 11.52 -18.45 7.26
CA ALA A 402 10.99 -17.16 6.83
C ALA A 402 9.83 -16.68 7.71
N ASP A 403 9.17 -17.58 8.42
CA ASP A 403 8.10 -17.28 9.38
C ASP A 403 8.59 -16.48 10.60
N SER A 404 9.90 -16.40 10.83
CA SER A 404 10.52 -15.54 11.84
C SER A 404 10.55 -14.05 11.45
N LEU A 405 10.42 -13.71 10.17
CA LEU A 405 10.54 -12.33 9.68
C LEU A 405 9.56 -11.34 10.31
N PRO A 406 8.27 -11.66 10.53
CA PRO A 406 7.33 -10.77 11.22
C PRO A 406 7.76 -10.42 12.64
N ALA A 407 8.30 -11.38 13.39
CA ALA A 407 8.81 -11.15 14.74
C ALA A 407 10.08 -10.28 14.72
N ARG A 408 11.02 -10.55 13.81
CA ARG A 408 12.24 -9.76 13.62
C ARG A 408 11.92 -8.32 13.21
N TRP A 409 10.90 -8.12 12.39
CA TRP A 409 10.45 -6.78 12.01
C TRP A 409 9.93 -5.97 13.21
N ARG A 410 9.14 -6.58 14.09
CA ARG A 410 8.67 -5.94 15.34
C ARG A 410 9.82 -5.61 16.26
N GLN A 411 10.76 -6.54 16.42
CA GLN A 411 11.94 -6.34 17.24
C GLN A 411 12.81 -5.20 16.71
N ALA A 412 13.06 -5.14 15.41
CA ALA A 412 13.81 -4.05 14.76
C ALA A 412 13.22 -2.67 15.03
N LEU A 413 11.89 -2.55 15.06
CA LEU A 413 11.24 -1.29 15.44
C LEU A 413 11.44 -0.98 16.93
N ALA A 414 11.28 -1.97 17.80
CA ALA A 414 11.47 -1.79 19.24
C ALA A 414 12.91 -1.34 19.53
N ASP A 415 13.90 -1.96 18.94
CA ASP A 415 15.32 -1.62 19.08
C ASP A 415 15.61 -0.19 18.57
N LEU A 416 14.99 0.20 17.45
CA LEU A 416 15.15 1.55 16.91
C LEU A 416 14.56 2.60 17.83
N VAL A 417 13.39 2.34 18.40
CA VAL A 417 12.74 3.25 19.36
C VAL A 417 13.56 3.36 20.66
N ALA A 418 14.06 2.23 21.15
CA ALA A 418 14.90 2.21 22.37
C ALA A 418 16.22 2.97 22.22
N THR A 419 16.78 3.03 21.01
CA THR A 419 18.02 3.72 20.68
C THR A 419 17.83 5.15 20.20
N ALA A 420 16.57 5.57 19.96
CA ALA A 420 16.27 6.94 19.55
C ALA A 420 16.57 7.91 20.71
N PRO A 421 17.22 9.07 20.45
CA PRO A 421 17.38 10.09 21.49
C PRO A 421 15.99 10.51 22.02
N PRO A 422 15.85 10.80 23.32
CA PRO A 422 14.59 11.26 23.88
C PRO A 422 14.11 12.48 23.12
N ASP A 423 12.81 12.52 22.83
CA ASP A 423 12.19 13.65 22.15
C ASP A 423 12.28 14.88 23.06
N PRO A 424 12.99 15.96 22.68
CA PRO A 424 13.10 17.15 23.49
C PRO A 424 11.74 17.84 23.75
N ALA A 425 10.67 17.44 23.04
CA ALA A 425 9.32 17.93 23.25
C ALA A 425 8.51 17.08 24.26
N CYS A 426 9.05 15.98 24.79
CA CYS A 426 8.39 15.08 25.73
C CYS A 426 8.98 15.18 27.15
N ASP A 427 9.38 16.36 27.56
CA ASP A 427 9.57 16.61 29.00
C ASP A 427 8.19 16.54 29.66
N PRO A 428 7.97 15.68 30.68
CA PRO A 428 6.72 15.69 31.43
C PRO A 428 6.65 17.07 32.08
N ALA A 429 5.66 17.86 31.65
CA ALA A 429 5.38 19.15 32.30
C ALA A 429 5.35 18.96 33.80
N PRO A 430 6.04 19.82 34.60
CA PRO A 430 6.05 19.70 36.06
C PRO A 430 4.59 19.69 36.53
N ALA A 431 4.27 18.68 37.33
CA ALA A 431 2.96 18.51 37.95
C ALA A 431 2.62 19.77 38.73
N GLY A 432 1.70 20.57 38.24
CA GLY A 432 1.20 21.72 38.96
C GLY A 432 1.07 22.99 38.13
N ARG A 433 0.16 22.99 37.15
CA ARG A 433 -0.62 24.17 36.73
C ARG A 433 -1.58 23.69 35.65
N THR A 434 -2.86 23.63 35.95
CA THR A 434 -3.96 23.47 34.99
C THR A 434 -3.93 24.65 34.03
N PRO A 435 -3.60 24.47 32.75
CA PRO A 435 -3.79 25.56 31.79
C PRO A 435 -5.27 25.61 31.45
N ALA A 436 -5.89 26.73 31.72
CA ALA A 436 -7.20 27.06 31.16
C ALA A 436 -7.13 26.84 29.63
N GLY A 437 -7.96 25.91 29.13
CA GLY A 437 -7.92 25.41 27.76
C GLY A 437 -8.03 26.52 26.74
N ARG A 438 -6.97 26.76 26.01
CA ARG A 438 -7.05 27.34 24.65
C ARG A 438 -7.33 26.23 23.68
N ALA A 439 -8.62 26.01 23.40
CA ALA A 439 -9.04 25.16 22.30
C ALA A 439 -8.34 25.61 21.01
N THR A 440 -7.72 24.68 20.32
CA THR A 440 -7.13 24.92 19.00
C THR A 440 -8.20 25.49 18.04
N PRO A 441 -7.84 26.35 17.06
CA PRO A 441 -8.79 26.99 16.15
C PRO A 441 -9.80 26.03 15.51
N VAL A 442 -9.39 24.77 15.26
CA VAL A 442 -10.23 23.73 14.69
C VAL A 442 -11.33 23.26 15.63
N VAL A 443 -11.04 23.10 16.92
CA VAL A 443 -12.03 22.69 17.94
C VAL A 443 -13.01 23.84 18.20
N ARG A 444 -12.56 25.08 18.14
CA ARG A 444 -13.40 26.27 18.28
C ARG A 444 -14.37 26.43 17.09
N ALA A 445 -13.88 26.17 15.87
CA ALA A 445 -14.73 26.16 14.66
C ALA A 445 -15.78 25.06 14.72
N LEU A 446 -15.45 23.87 15.21
CA LEU A 446 -16.39 22.74 15.34
C LEU A 446 -17.48 23.02 16.38
N LEU A 447 -17.12 23.60 17.52
CA LEU A 447 -18.06 23.94 18.57
C LEU A 447 -18.99 25.11 18.17
N THR A 448 -18.48 26.08 17.41
CA THR A 448 -19.29 27.19 16.85
C THR A 448 -20.28 26.68 15.80
N TRP A 449 -19.86 25.73 14.97
CA TRP A 449 -20.72 25.10 13.95
C TRP A 449 -21.83 24.26 14.58
N LEU A 450 -21.54 23.50 15.66
CA LEU A 450 -22.55 22.73 16.40
C LEU A 450 -23.56 23.62 17.14
N ALA A 451 -23.16 24.80 17.60
CA ALA A 451 -24.03 25.75 18.28
C ALA A 451 -24.98 26.53 17.32
N GLN A 452 -24.70 26.54 16.02
CA GLN A 452 -25.47 27.28 15.00
C GLN A 452 -26.49 26.42 14.25
N ARG A 453 -26.77 25.19 14.67
CA ARG A 453 -27.86 24.40 14.07
C ARG A 453 -29.22 24.95 14.54
N PRO A 454 -30.12 25.44 13.65
CA PRO A 454 -31.47 25.78 14.04
C PRO A 454 -32.20 24.49 14.41
N THR A 455 -32.72 24.44 15.61
CA THR A 455 -33.68 23.42 16.06
C THR A 455 -34.91 23.49 15.16
N ALA A 456 -35.11 22.44 14.38
CA ALA A 456 -36.33 22.27 13.60
C ALA A 456 -37.50 21.94 14.55
N ALA A 457 -38.08 22.95 15.18
CA ALA A 457 -39.36 22.86 15.88
C ALA A 457 -40.16 24.13 15.58
N GLY A 458 -41.19 24.01 14.75
CA GLY A 458 -42.18 25.05 14.65
C GLY A 458 -42.60 25.46 13.24
N ALA A 459 -43.28 24.60 12.48
CA ALA A 459 -44.15 25.00 11.42
C ALA A 459 -45.35 24.03 11.29
N ARG A 460 -46.23 24.07 12.23
CA ARG A 460 -47.65 23.72 11.99
C ARG A 460 -48.49 24.93 12.33
N ARG A 461 -49.44 25.26 11.37
CA ARG A 461 -50.57 26.21 11.34
C ARG A 461 -50.26 27.57 10.70
N LYS A 462 -50.64 27.77 9.47
CA LYS A 462 -51.98 28.15 8.99
C LYS A 462 -52.01 27.95 7.46
#